data_fcdb88d15d33cb3012f58c34c66e0d09
#
_entry.id   fcdb88d15d33cb3012f58c34c66e0d09
#
_cell.length_a   1.000
_cell.length_b   1.000
_cell.length_c   1.000
_cell.angle_alpha   90.00
_cell.angle_beta   90.00
_cell.angle_gamma   90.00
#
_symmetry.space_group_name_H-M   'P 1'
#
loop_
_entity.id
_entity.type
_entity.pdbx_description
1 polymer ?
#
loop_
_entity_poly.entity_id
_entity_poly.type
_entity_poly.pdbx_seq_one_letter_code
_entity_poly.pdbx_strand_id
1 'polypeptide(L)' 'MKKKVVIVVADGGVETVFIPKEYADLDIDIVDFDAADEDEQVNLGDYVDACRETMKEIVC' A
#
# COMPACT_ATOMS: atom_id res chain seq x y z
N MET A 1 -11.35 -14.27 -0.48
CA MET A 1 -10.85 -12.96 -0.07
C MET A 1 -10.65 -12.08 -1.29
N LYS A 2 -11.01 -10.83 -1.16
CA LYS A 2 -10.76 -9.87 -2.24
C LYS A 2 -9.29 -9.54 -2.34
N LYS A 3 -8.79 -9.43 -3.56
CA LYS A 3 -7.45 -8.93 -3.81
C LYS A 3 -7.48 -7.41 -3.86
N LYS A 4 -6.38 -6.78 -3.51
CA LYS A 4 -6.30 -5.31 -3.45
C LYS A 4 -5.09 -4.80 -4.23
N VAL A 5 -5.28 -3.64 -4.85
CA VAL A 5 -4.16 -2.82 -5.30
C VAL A 5 -3.90 -1.80 -4.19
N VAL A 6 -2.70 -1.75 -3.67
CA VAL A 6 -2.35 -0.85 -2.58
C VAL A 6 -1.46 0.26 -3.11
N ILE A 7 -1.92 1.51 -3.01
CA ILE A 7 -1.18 2.68 -3.47
C ILE A 7 -0.66 3.42 -2.23
N VAL A 8 0.65 3.55 -2.13
CA VAL A 8 1.29 4.22 -1.00
C VAL A 8 1.64 5.65 -1.40
N VAL A 9 1.10 6.62 -0.67
CA VAL A 9 1.33 8.04 -0.89
C VAL A 9 2.17 8.59 0.27
N ALA A 10 3.25 9.27 -0.06
CA ALA A 10 4.12 9.91 0.92
C ALA A 10 4.86 11.06 0.25
N ASP A 11 5.23 12.08 1.02
CA ASP A 11 5.98 13.25 0.56
C ASP A 11 5.35 13.94 -0.67
N GLY A 12 4.02 14.01 -0.67
CA GLY A 12 3.27 14.71 -1.69
C GLY A 12 3.08 13.97 -3.00
N GLY A 13 3.38 12.67 -3.05
CA GLY A 13 3.22 11.89 -4.27
C GLY A 13 3.11 10.40 -4.03
N VAL A 14 2.92 9.66 -5.11
CA VAL A 14 2.87 8.21 -5.06
C VAL A 14 4.30 7.67 -4.88
N GLU A 15 4.52 6.97 -3.79
CA GLU A 15 5.83 6.40 -3.50
C GLU A 15 5.98 5.02 -4.12
N THR A 16 4.97 4.16 -3.96
CA THR A 16 5.00 2.83 -4.52
C THR A 16 3.59 2.28 -4.68
N VAL A 17 3.47 1.24 -5.50
CA VAL A 17 2.21 0.55 -5.74
C VAL A 17 2.45 -0.95 -5.56
N PHE A 18 1.58 -1.59 -4.80
CA PHE A 18 1.60 -3.05 -4.66
C PHE A 18 0.40 -3.64 -5.39
N ILE A 19 0.65 -4.68 -6.17
CA ILE A 19 -0.42 -5.40 -6.86
C ILE A 19 -0.44 -6.85 -6.37
N PRO A 20 -1.63 -7.49 -6.36
CA PRO A 20 -1.69 -8.91 -5.99
C PRO A 20 -1.02 -9.77 -7.05
N LYS A 21 -0.51 -10.92 -6.62
CA LYS A 21 0.14 -11.86 -7.53
C LYS A 21 -0.85 -12.51 -8.49
N GLU A 22 -2.11 -12.57 -8.11
CA GLU A 22 -3.18 -13.08 -8.94
C GLU A 22 -4.20 -11.98 -9.17
N TYR A 23 -4.63 -11.83 -10.41
CA TYR A 23 -5.62 -10.82 -10.78
C TYR A 23 -7.01 -11.46 -10.77
N ALA A 24 -7.78 -11.14 -9.74
CA ALA A 24 -9.18 -11.50 -9.64
C ALA A 24 -9.95 -10.21 -9.39
N ASP A 25 -10.98 -10.23 -8.58
CA ASP A 25 -11.69 -9.02 -8.18
C ASP A 25 -10.76 -8.10 -7.40
N LEU A 26 -10.47 -6.92 -7.92
CA LEU A 26 -9.53 -5.99 -7.32
C LEU A 26 -10.24 -4.84 -6.64
N ASP A 27 -9.87 -4.59 -5.39
CA ASP A 27 -10.18 -3.35 -4.69
C ASP A 27 -8.95 -2.46 -4.68
N ILE A 28 -9.14 -1.18 -4.48
CA ILE A 28 -8.05 -0.22 -4.36
C ILE A 28 -7.98 0.26 -2.91
N ASP A 29 -6.78 0.19 -2.34
CA ASP A 29 -6.51 0.68 -1.00
C ASP A 29 -5.42 1.73 -1.07
N ILE A 30 -5.70 2.92 -0.58
CA ILE A 30 -4.75 4.03 -0.60
C ILE A 30 -4.18 4.22 0.80
N VAL A 31 -2.87 4.05 0.94
CA VAL A 31 -2.16 4.28 2.19
C VAL A 31 -1.47 5.64 2.09
N ASP A 32 -2.02 6.63 2.79
CA ASP A 32 -1.57 8.01 2.71
C ASP A 32 -0.83 8.40 3.99
N PHE A 33 0.51 8.35 3.93
CA PHE A 33 1.35 8.73 5.06
C PHE A 33 1.30 10.24 5.34
N ASP A 34 1.04 11.05 4.31
CA ASP A 34 0.99 12.50 4.48
C ASP A 34 -0.20 12.94 5.34
N ALA A 35 -1.30 12.21 5.28
CA ALA A 35 -2.51 12.49 6.05
C ALA A 35 -2.52 11.81 7.42
N ALA A 36 -1.58 10.90 7.69
CA ALA A 36 -1.55 10.11 8.92
C ALA A 36 -0.76 10.82 10.01
N ASP A 37 -1.19 10.67 11.27
CA ASP A 37 -0.39 11.12 12.41
C ASP A 37 0.74 10.12 12.71
N GLU A 38 1.57 10.41 13.73
CA GLU A 38 2.72 9.56 14.04
C GLU A 38 2.33 8.13 14.38
N ASP A 39 1.28 7.94 15.14
CA ASP A 39 0.82 6.60 15.54
C ASP A 39 0.29 5.82 14.34
N GLU A 40 -0.47 6.49 13.47
CA GLU A 40 -0.95 5.86 12.25
C GLU A 40 0.18 5.51 11.31
N GLN A 41 1.20 6.35 11.21
CA GLN A 41 2.35 6.08 10.34
C GLN A 41 3.06 4.79 10.72
N VAL A 42 3.18 4.49 12.01
CA VAL A 42 3.75 3.21 12.47
C VAL A 42 2.89 2.04 12.00
N ASN A 43 1.59 2.12 12.17
CA ASN A 43 0.66 1.06 11.77
C ASN A 43 0.65 0.89 10.25
N LEU A 44 0.67 2.00 9.51
CA LEU A 44 0.70 1.96 8.04
C LEU A 44 2.03 1.39 7.55
N GLY A 45 3.14 1.70 8.22
CA GLY A 45 4.44 1.13 7.90
C GLY A 45 4.45 -0.39 8.03
N ASP A 46 3.86 -0.92 9.11
CA ASP A 46 3.73 -2.36 9.31
C ASP A 46 2.87 -3.00 8.21
N TYR A 47 1.77 -2.34 7.83
CA TYR A 47 0.91 -2.80 6.77
C TYR A 47 1.64 -2.85 5.41
N VAL A 48 2.40 -1.80 5.11
CA VAL A 48 3.18 -1.73 3.86
C VAL A 48 4.26 -2.82 3.84
N ASP A 49 4.91 -3.08 4.97
CA ASP A 49 5.89 -4.15 5.06
C ASP A 49 5.26 -5.51 4.77
N ALA A 50 4.05 -5.75 5.28
CA ALA A 50 3.31 -6.97 4.99
C ALA A 50 2.97 -7.07 3.50
N CYS A 51 2.58 -5.97 2.88
CA CYS A 51 2.31 -5.93 1.44
C CYS A 51 3.58 -6.26 0.63
N ARG A 52 4.72 -5.74 1.07
CA ARG A 52 5.99 -5.98 0.38
C ARG A 52 6.37 -7.46 0.39
N GLU A 53 6.01 -8.18 1.45
CA GLU A 53 6.28 -9.62 1.53
C GLU A 53 5.32 -10.48 0.72
N THR A 54 4.06 -10.04 0.58
CA THR A 54 2.99 -10.87 0.03
C THR A 54 2.52 -10.44 -1.35
N MET A 55 2.91 -9.26 -1.81
CA MET A 55 2.42 -8.66 -3.04
C MET A 55 3.59 -8.25 -3.93
N LYS A 56 3.30 -8.03 -5.21
CA LYS A 56 4.29 -7.51 -6.14
C LYS A 56 4.33 -5.99 -6.05
N GLU A 57 5.51 -5.44 -5.81
CA GLU A 57 5.71 -3.99 -5.72
C GLU A 57 6.09 -3.42 -7.08
N ILE A 58 5.42 -2.34 -7.45
CA ILE A 58 5.78 -1.55 -8.64
C ILE A 58 6.28 -0.21 -8.11
N VAL A 59 7.55 0.06 -8.31
CA VAL A 59 8.18 1.30 -7.86
C VAL A 59 8.03 2.35 -8.94
N CYS A 60 7.53 3.54 -8.53
CA CYS A 60 7.37 4.66 -9.46
C CYS A 60 8.66 5.46 -9.59
#